data_efa3b3589411738e78fcb2eee7c0cefd
#
_entry.id   efa3b3589411738e78fcb2eee7c0cefd
#
_cell.length_a   1.000
_cell.length_b   1.000
_cell.length_c   1.000
_cell.angle_alpha   90.00
_cell.angle_beta   90.00
_cell.angle_gamma   90.00
#
_symmetry.space_group_name_H-M   'P 1'
#
loop_
_entity.id
_entity.type
_entity.pdbx_description
1 polymer ?
#
loop_
_entity_poly.entity_id
_entity_poly.type
_entity_poly.pdbx_seq_one_letter_code
_entity_poly.pdbx_strand_id
1 'polypeptide(L)'
;MQYYGCLMIKNGDADGLVSGACHSTANTLRPCLQIIKTKPGTKLVSAFFLMEVPNCEFGENGTFIFADSGLNQNPNPEELAAIAASSADSFRMLVGAEPKVAMLSHSTKGSAKHDDVTKVVEATRIAKEEYPDLALDGELQLDAAIVPGGGRVQSAGQ
;
A
#
# COMPACT_ATOMS: atom_id res chain seq x y z
N MET A 1 1.94 -25.40 -13.21
CA MET A 1 0.58 -24.82 -13.23
C MET A 1 0.60 -23.29 -13.28
N GLN A 2 1.38 -22.60 -12.46
CA GLN A 2 1.44 -21.11 -12.41
C GLN A 2 1.86 -20.47 -13.74
N TYR A 3 2.91 -20.98 -14.41
CA TYR A 3 3.32 -20.50 -15.73
C TYR A 3 2.19 -20.61 -16.76
N TYR A 4 1.43 -21.68 -16.73
CA TYR A 4 0.28 -21.86 -17.63
C TYR A 4 -0.80 -20.80 -17.37
N GLY A 5 -1.16 -20.56 -16.10
CA GLY A 5 -2.11 -19.50 -15.74
C GLY A 5 -1.64 -18.10 -16.17
N CYS A 6 -0.36 -17.79 -15.99
CA CYS A 6 0.22 -16.51 -16.46
C CYS A 6 0.17 -16.39 -18.00
N LEU A 7 0.36 -17.48 -18.72
CA LEU A 7 0.25 -17.50 -20.20
C LEU A 7 -1.20 -17.27 -20.65
N MET A 8 -2.18 -17.85 -19.97
CA MET A 8 -3.60 -17.61 -20.26
C MET A 8 -3.95 -16.12 -20.09
N ILE A 9 -3.50 -15.48 -19.01
CA ILE A 9 -3.69 -14.04 -18.83
C ILE A 9 -2.98 -13.26 -19.95
N LYS A 10 -1.75 -13.63 -20.27
CA LYS A 10 -0.96 -12.94 -21.31
C LYS A 10 -1.60 -13.03 -22.69
N ASN A 11 -2.32 -14.14 -22.99
CA ASN A 11 -3.04 -14.35 -24.24
C ASN A 11 -4.46 -13.72 -24.23
N GLY A 12 -4.98 -13.30 -23.09
CA GLY A 12 -6.35 -12.80 -22.96
C GLY A 12 -7.40 -13.90 -22.77
N ASP A 13 -6.96 -15.11 -22.43
CA ASP A 13 -7.86 -16.25 -22.17
C ASP A 13 -8.39 -16.24 -20.73
N ALA A 14 -7.85 -15.38 -19.86
CA ALA A 14 -8.26 -15.18 -18.47
C ALA A 14 -7.92 -13.76 -17.98
N ASP A 15 -8.73 -13.23 -17.09
CA ASP A 15 -8.57 -11.88 -16.51
C ASP A 15 -7.70 -11.86 -15.26
N GLY A 16 -7.50 -13.00 -14.60
CA GLY A 16 -6.74 -13.09 -13.36
C GLY A 16 -6.35 -14.51 -13.00
N LEU A 17 -5.49 -14.63 -11.98
CA LEU A 17 -5.02 -15.91 -11.46
C LEU A 17 -5.06 -15.90 -9.93
N VAL A 18 -5.79 -16.86 -9.35
CA VAL A 18 -5.72 -17.17 -7.92
C VAL A 18 -4.79 -18.38 -7.73
N SER A 19 -3.73 -18.18 -6.97
CA SER A 19 -2.66 -19.18 -6.80
C SER A 19 -1.92 -18.99 -5.47
N GLY A 20 -1.07 -19.96 -5.10
CA GLY A 20 -0.15 -19.81 -3.98
C GLY A 20 -0.32 -20.80 -2.83
N ALA A 21 -1.40 -21.57 -2.80
CA ALA A 21 -1.75 -22.44 -1.65
C ALA A 21 -0.64 -23.41 -1.21
N CYS A 22 0.15 -23.95 -2.15
CA CYS A 22 1.21 -24.94 -1.89
C CYS A 22 2.61 -24.45 -2.25
N HIS A 23 2.78 -23.15 -2.51
CA HIS A 23 4.04 -22.59 -3.00
C HIS A 23 4.46 -21.36 -2.20
N SER A 24 5.77 -21.10 -2.13
CA SER A 24 6.28 -19.86 -1.56
C SER A 24 5.87 -18.65 -2.43
N THR A 25 5.81 -17.47 -1.82
CA THR A 25 5.53 -16.20 -2.51
C THR A 25 6.46 -16.01 -3.72
N ALA A 26 7.75 -16.28 -3.56
CA ALA A 26 8.73 -16.17 -4.64
C ALA A 26 8.42 -17.09 -5.83
N ASN A 27 7.99 -18.33 -5.57
CA ASN A 27 7.63 -19.27 -6.64
C ASN A 27 6.32 -18.92 -7.32
N THR A 28 5.42 -18.26 -6.61
CA THR A 28 4.14 -17.77 -7.14
C THR A 28 4.35 -16.54 -8.02
N LEU A 29 5.15 -15.59 -7.56
CA LEU A 29 5.35 -14.30 -8.26
C LEU A 29 6.31 -14.38 -9.44
N ARG A 30 7.31 -15.28 -9.41
CA ARG A 30 8.30 -15.40 -10.49
C ARG A 30 7.68 -15.56 -11.87
N PRO A 31 6.70 -16.44 -12.13
CA PRO A 31 6.03 -16.53 -13.42
C PRO A 31 5.31 -15.24 -13.83
N CYS A 32 4.67 -14.56 -12.88
CA CYS A 32 4.00 -13.28 -13.12
C CYS A 32 4.99 -12.23 -13.62
N LEU A 33 6.12 -12.08 -12.93
CA LEU A 33 7.17 -11.12 -13.29
C LEU A 33 7.84 -11.44 -14.63
N GLN A 34 7.99 -12.72 -14.95
CA GLN A 34 8.61 -13.15 -16.21
C GLN A 34 7.69 -13.03 -17.42
N ILE A 35 6.41 -13.37 -17.29
CA ILE A 35 5.45 -13.49 -18.39
C ILE A 35 4.57 -12.24 -18.51
N ILE A 36 3.89 -11.87 -17.44
CA ILE A 36 2.95 -10.71 -17.43
C ILE A 36 3.75 -9.42 -17.37
N LYS A 37 4.83 -9.40 -16.57
CA LYS A 37 5.67 -8.23 -16.28
C LYS A 37 4.92 -7.15 -15.49
N THR A 38 5.59 -6.04 -15.26
CA THR A 38 5.02 -4.86 -14.61
C THR A 38 4.31 -3.97 -15.62
N LYS A 39 3.32 -3.20 -15.16
CA LYS A 39 2.75 -2.10 -15.95
C LYS A 39 3.86 -1.11 -16.33
N PRO A 40 3.86 -0.58 -17.57
CA PRO A 40 4.81 0.45 -17.97
C PRO A 40 4.82 1.63 -16.98
N GLY A 41 6.01 2.08 -16.59
CA GLY A 41 6.20 3.14 -15.61
C GLY A 41 6.15 2.71 -14.14
N THR A 42 5.85 1.45 -13.85
CA THR A 42 5.87 0.93 -12.46
C THR A 42 7.31 0.79 -11.98
N LYS A 43 7.69 1.57 -10.97
CA LYS A 43 9.02 1.56 -10.35
C LYS A 43 9.25 0.30 -9.51
N LEU A 44 8.19 -0.20 -8.85
CA LEU A 44 8.26 -1.28 -7.86
C LEU A 44 6.97 -2.10 -7.87
N VAL A 45 7.10 -3.41 -7.77
CA VAL A 45 5.96 -4.30 -7.49
C VAL A 45 5.75 -4.35 -5.99
N SER A 46 4.53 -4.08 -5.54
CA SER A 46 4.12 -4.19 -4.15
C SER A 46 2.96 -5.18 -4.00
N ALA A 47 2.77 -5.64 -2.77
CA ALA A 47 1.64 -6.47 -2.40
C ALA A 47 0.78 -5.74 -1.37
N PHE A 48 -0.52 -6.02 -1.37
CA PHE A 48 -1.43 -5.45 -0.38
C PHE A 48 -2.47 -6.47 0.07
N PHE A 49 -3.02 -6.25 1.25
CA PHE A 49 -4.26 -6.88 1.69
C PHE A 49 -5.43 -5.94 1.43
N LEU A 50 -6.45 -6.44 0.75
CA LEU A 50 -7.77 -5.84 0.76
C LEU A 50 -8.49 -6.37 2.01
N MET A 51 -8.63 -5.50 3.01
CA MET A 51 -9.24 -5.82 4.30
C MET A 51 -10.68 -5.38 4.31
N GLU A 52 -11.56 -6.25 4.75
CA GLU A 52 -12.97 -5.95 4.94
C GLU A 52 -13.33 -6.23 6.40
N VAL A 53 -13.68 -5.18 7.15
CA VAL A 53 -14.01 -5.24 8.57
C VAL A 53 -15.50 -5.06 8.74
N PRO A 54 -16.26 -6.10 9.12
CA PRO A 54 -17.70 -6.01 9.30
C PRO A 54 -18.10 -4.99 10.36
N ASN A 55 -19.19 -4.25 10.11
CA ASN A 55 -19.75 -3.26 11.04
C ASN A 55 -18.75 -2.16 11.47
N CYS A 56 -17.81 -1.81 10.63
CA CYS A 56 -16.82 -0.76 10.87
C CYS A 56 -17.20 0.49 10.09
N GLU A 57 -17.22 1.64 10.78
CA GLU A 57 -17.50 2.95 10.18
C GLU A 57 -16.24 3.64 9.60
N PHE A 58 -15.05 3.13 9.90
CA PHE A 58 -13.79 3.66 9.39
C PHE A 58 -13.48 3.16 7.97
N GLY A 59 -12.57 3.86 7.29
CA GLY A 59 -12.24 3.57 5.90
C GLY A 59 -13.43 3.80 4.96
N GLU A 60 -13.54 3.00 3.93
CA GLU A 60 -14.74 2.99 3.08
C GLU A 60 -15.69 1.91 3.60
N ASN A 61 -16.49 2.26 4.61
CA ASN A 61 -17.42 1.33 5.28
C ASN A 61 -16.76 0.03 5.75
N GLY A 62 -15.57 0.14 6.35
CA GLY A 62 -14.77 -1.01 6.81
C GLY A 62 -13.82 -1.59 5.79
N THR A 63 -13.78 -1.05 4.56
CA THR A 63 -12.85 -1.52 3.54
C THR A 63 -11.56 -0.71 3.57
N PHE A 64 -10.42 -1.42 3.59
CA PHE A 64 -9.08 -0.83 3.62
C PHE A 64 -8.13 -1.56 2.68
N ILE A 65 -7.10 -0.88 2.21
CA ILE A 65 -5.89 -1.49 1.66
C ILE A 65 -4.74 -1.29 2.64
N PHE A 66 -4.08 -2.39 3.02
CA PHE A 66 -2.86 -2.39 3.82
C PHE A 66 -1.69 -2.84 2.93
N ALA A 67 -0.70 -1.98 2.74
CA ALA A 67 0.48 -2.20 1.92
C ALA A 67 1.75 -1.62 2.58
N ASP A 68 2.97 -2.11 2.34
CA ASP A 68 3.22 -3.36 1.65
C ASP A 68 3.01 -4.55 2.60
N SER A 69 2.48 -5.63 2.10
CA SER A 69 2.12 -6.80 2.92
C SER A 69 3.20 -7.89 2.92
N GLY A 70 4.47 -7.49 2.90
CA GLY A 70 5.62 -8.38 3.08
C GLY A 70 6.29 -8.85 1.79
N LEU A 71 6.05 -8.18 0.66
CA LEU A 71 6.82 -8.38 -0.56
C LEU A 71 8.13 -7.59 -0.51
N ASN A 72 8.07 -6.33 -0.08
CA ASN A 72 9.23 -5.48 0.12
C ASN A 72 9.53 -5.38 1.61
N GLN A 73 10.60 -6.05 2.07
CA GLN A 73 10.90 -6.19 3.50
C GLN A 73 11.31 -4.88 4.17
N ASN A 74 12.08 -4.05 3.47
CA ASN A 74 12.55 -2.77 4.00
C ASN A 74 12.65 -1.74 2.87
N PRO A 75 11.51 -1.25 2.37
CA PRO A 75 11.50 -0.27 1.30
C PRO A 75 12.15 1.05 1.75
N ASN A 76 12.89 1.68 0.85
CA ASN A 76 13.43 3.01 1.04
C ASN A 76 12.33 4.09 0.88
N PRO A 77 12.59 5.38 1.15
CA PRO A 77 11.57 6.43 1.06
C PRO A 77 10.90 6.54 -0.31
N GLU A 78 11.66 6.44 -1.40
CA GLU A 78 11.16 6.51 -2.77
C GLU A 78 10.26 5.29 -3.11
N GLU A 79 10.67 4.11 -2.65
CA GLU A 79 9.88 2.89 -2.79
C GLU A 79 8.58 2.96 -1.99
N LEU A 80 8.60 3.49 -0.76
CA LEU A 80 7.39 3.71 0.04
C LEU A 80 6.43 4.68 -0.63
N ALA A 81 6.93 5.77 -1.21
CA ALA A 81 6.11 6.72 -1.96
C ALA A 81 5.45 6.05 -3.18
N ALA A 82 6.19 5.22 -3.91
CA ALA A 82 5.66 4.46 -5.04
C ALA A 82 4.62 3.40 -4.60
N ILE A 83 4.84 2.74 -3.47
CA ILE A 83 3.87 1.80 -2.87
C ILE A 83 2.57 2.52 -2.51
N ALA A 84 2.66 3.72 -1.91
CA ALA A 84 1.49 4.52 -1.56
C ALA A 84 0.65 4.86 -2.79
N ALA A 85 1.27 5.35 -3.86
CA ALA A 85 0.59 5.69 -5.11
C ALA A 85 -0.04 4.46 -5.79
N SER A 86 0.70 3.36 -5.91
CA SER A 86 0.21 2.11 -6.50
C SER A 86 -0.97 1.52 -5.70
N SER A 87 -0.92 1.61 -4.37
CA SER A 87 -2.00 1.15 -3.49
C SER A 87 -3.24 2.01 -3.62
N ALA A 88 -3.08 3.33 -3.79
CA ALA A 88 -4.18 4.25 -4.05
C ALA A 88 -4.88 3.95 -5.37
N ASP A 89 -4.13 3.67 -6.43
CA ASP A 89 -4.69 3.25 -7.72
C ASP A 89 -5.46 1.92 -7.60
N SER A 90 -4.92 0.97 -6.85
CA SER A 90 -5.58 -0.31 -6.58
C SER A 90 -6.87 -0.12 -5.79
N PHE A 91 -6.89 0.80 -4.82
CA PHE A 91 -8.09 1.13 -4.06
C PHE A 91 -9.19 1.71 -4.96
N ARG A 92 -8.86 2.69 -5.83
CA ARG A 92 -9.82 3.24 -6.80
C ARG A 92 -10.42 2.14 -7.69
N MET A 93 -9.56 1.26 -8.19
CA MET A 93 -9.97 0.20 -9.12
C MET A 93 -10.84 -0.86 -8.46
N LEU A 94 -10.50 -1.30 -7.24
CA LEU A 94 -11.16 -2.44 -6.59
C LEU A 94 -12.35 -2.01 -5.72
N VAL A 95 -12.25 -0.87 -5.06
CA VAL A 95 -13.27 -0.37 -4.13
C VAL A 95 -14.21 0.64 -4.78
N GLY A 96 -13.73 1.35 -5.81
CA GLY A 96 -14.53 2.34 -6.54
C GLY A 96 -14.72 3.66 -5.80
N ALA A 97 -13.86 3.95 -4.81
CA ALA A 97 -13.89 5.17 -4.01
C ALA A 97 -12.56 5.94 -4.06
N GLU A 98 -12.57 7.22 -3.71
CA GLU A 98 -11.34 8.00 -3.64
C GLU A 98 -10.50 7.63 -2.41
N PRO A 99 -9.23 7.24 -2.60
CA PRO A 99 -8.36 6.83 -1.51
C PRO A 99 -7.93 8.01 -0.65
N LYS A 100 -7.87 7.74 0.67
CA LYS A 100 -7.14 8.57 1.63
C LYS A 100 -6.01 7.74 2.18
N VAL A 101 -4.78 8.17 1.93
CA VAL A 101 -3.57 7.40 2.25
C VAL A 101 -2.93 7.91 3.52
N ALA A 102 -2.69 7.02 4.48
CA ALA A 102 -1.91 7.29 5.67
C ALA A 102 -0.57 6.58 5.59
N MET A 103 0.53 7.33 5.69
CA MET A 103 1.87 6.80 5.82
C MET A 103 2.12 6.46 7.28
N LEU A 104 2.05 5.16 7.61
CA LEU A 104 2.06 4.71 9.00
C LEU A 104 3.46 4.62 9.61
N SER A 105 3.56 5.00 10.86
CA SER A 105 4.75 4.91 11.70
C SER A 105 4.33 4.68 13.16
N HIS A 106 5.29 4.37 14.01
CA HIS A 106 5.11 4.44 15.48
C HIS A 106 5.18 5.89 16.01
N SER A 107 5.38 6.88 15.14
CA SER A 107 5.39 8.31 15.42
C SER A 107 4.20 9.01 14.75
N THR A 108 3.67 10.04 15.40
CA THR A 108 2.72 10.98 14.81
C THR A 108 3.33 12.37 14.86
N LYS A 109 3.59 12.95 13.67
CA LYS A 109 4.06 14.35 13.50
C LYS A 109 5.22 14.70 14.42
N GLY A 110 6.27 13.86 14.46
CA GLY A 110 7.49 14.10 15.21
C GLY A 110 7.45 13.68 16.68
N SER A 111 6.45 12.91 17.12
CA SER A 111 6.34 12.44 18.51
C SER A 111 7.44 11.45 18.92
N ALA A 112 8.14 10.84 17.98
CA ALA A 112 9.29 9.98 18.21
C ALA A 112 10.42 10.28 17.21
N LYS A 113 11.65 9.91 17.56
CA LYS A 113 12.83 10.05 16.71
C LYS A 113 13.48 8.69 16.52
N HIS A 114 13.51 8.20 15.30
CA HIS A 114 14.14 6.95 14.89
C HIS A 114 14.39 6.97 13.38
N ASP A 115 15.31 6.17 12.89
CA ASP A 115 15.61 6.09 11.45
C ASP A 115 14.38 5.64 10.64
N ASP A 116 13.59 4.72 11.19
CA ASP A 116 12.33 4.29 10.56
C ASP A 116 11.29 5.42 10.47
N VAL A 117 11.24 6.31 11.47
CA VAL A 117 10.38 7.50 11.44
C VAL A 117 10.86 8.45 10.35
N THR A 118 12.15 8.74 10.31
CA THR A 118 12.79 9.61 9.30
C THR A 118 12.50 9.10 7.89
N LYS A 119 12.57 7.78 7.69
CA LYS A 119 12.21 7.13 6.43
C LYS A 119 10.77 7.41 6.01
N VAL A 120 9.80 7.30 6.91
CA VAL A 120 8.37 7.53 6.61
C VAL A 120 8.10 9.02 6.39
N VAL A 121 8.73 9.92 7.14
CA VAL A 121 8.66 11.37 6.93
C VAL A 121 9.14 11.74 5.52
N GLU A 122 10.30 11.22 5.12
CA GLU A 122 10.86 11.48 3.80
C GLU A 122 10.00 10.88 2.69
N ALA A 123 9.50 9.65 2.86
CA ALA A 123 8.56 9.03 1.93
C ALA A 123 7.27 9.86 1.76
N THR A 124 6.75 10.41 2.86
CA THR A 124 5.58 11.29 2.83
C THR A 124 5.86 12.58 2.05
N ARG A 125 7.04 13.18 2.22
CA ARG A 125 7.45 14.36 1.48
C ARG A 125 7.53 14.07 -0.02
N ILE A 126 8.23 12.99 -0.40
CA ILE A 126 8.37 12.55 -1.80
C ILE A 126 7.00 12.26 -2.41
N ALA A 127 6.14 11.54 -1.71
CA ALA A 127 4.81 11.21 -2.20
C ALA A 127 3.95 12.46 -2.46
N LYS A 128 4.01 13.47 -1.59
CA LYS A 128 3.31 14.76 -1.80
C LYS A 128 3.85 15.56 -2.98
N GLU A 129 5.14 15.44 -3.27
CA GLU A 129 5.77 16.12 -4.41
C GLU A 129 5.50 15.40 -5.74
N GLU A 130 5.64 14.07 -5.77
CA GLU A 130 5.45 13.26 -7.00
C GLU A 130 3.97 13.05 -7.34
N TYR A 131 3.09 13.01 -6.32
CA TYR A 131 1.66 12.71 -6.47
C TYR A 131 0.79 13.77 -5.76
N PRO A 132 0.81 15.05 -6.21
CA PRO A 132 0.15 16.16 -5.52
C PRO A 132 -1.38 16.03 -5.43
N ASP A 133 -2.00 15.27 -6.33
CA ASP A 133 -3.45 15.04 -6.34
C ASP A 133 -3.89 13.91 -5.38
N LEU A 134 -2.94 13.20 -4.76
CA LEU A 134 -3.24 12.14 -3.83
C LEU A 134 -3.50 12.70 -2.43
N ALA A 135 -4.69 12.43 -1.89
CA ALA A 135 -5.01 12.75 -0.50
C ALA A 135 -4.17 11.86 0.43
N LEU A 136 -2.96 12.34 0.78
CA LEU A 136 -1.95 11.60 1.55
C LEU A 136 -1.43 12.42 2.71
N ASP A 137 -1.32 11.79 3.88
CA ASP A 137 -0.68 12.38 5.05
C ASP A 137 0.18 11.35 5.82
N GLY A 138 1.13 11.82 6.60
CA GLY A 138 2.08 11.07 7.42
C GLY A 138 3.16 11.97 8.00
N GLU A 139 4.04 11.47 8.85
CA GLU A 139 3.90 10.13 9.45
C GLU A 139 2.80 10.16 10.52
N LEU A 140 2.03 9.07 10.62
CA LEU A 140 0.92 8.92 11.56
C LEU A 140 0.95 7.53 12.22
N GLN A 141 0.56 7.46 13.49
CA GLN A 141 0.15 6.19 14.08
C GLN A 141 -1.23 5.79 13.56
N LEU A 142 -1.57 4.51 13.63
CA LEU A 142 -2.82 4.00 13.08
C LEU A 142 -4.06 4.65 13.72
N ASP A 143 -4.08 4.80 15.02
CA ASP A 143 -5.15 5.45 15.76
C ASP A 143 -5.33 6.92 15.33
N ALA A 144 -4.24 7.64 15.15
CA ALA A 144 -4.26 9.02 14.65
C ALA A 144 -4.73 9.12 13.19
N ALA A 145 -4.54 8.06 12.40
CA ALA A 145 -4.94 8.03 11.00
C ALA A 145 -6.43 7.75 10.79
N ILE A 146 -7.03 6.88 11.63
CA ILE A 146 -8.40 6.39 11.40
C ILE A 146 -9.44 7.03 12.33
N VAL A 147 -9.06 7.46 13.55
CA VAL A 147 -10.01 8.04 14.51
C VAL A 147 -10.13 9.55 14.31
N PRO A 148 -11.32 10.10 14.05
CA PRO A 148 -11.51 11.53 13.91
C PRO A 148 -11.03 12.29 15.16
N GLY A 149 -10.04 13.16 15.00
CA GLY A 149 -9.44 13.93 16.10
C GLY A 149 -8.28 13.25 16.84
N GLY A 150 -7.93 12.01 16.51
CA GLY A 150 -6.83 11.27 17.13
C GLY A 150 -5.48 11.99 17.05
N GLY A 151 -5.18 12.65 15.93
CA GLY A 151 -3.98 13.45 15.78
C GLY A 151 -3.91 14.75 16.61
N ARG A 152 -5.06 15.26 17.09
CA ARG A 152 -5.12 16.46 17.93
C ARG A 152 -4.79 16.19 19.40
N VAL A 153 -5.05 14.99 19.87
CA VAL A 153 -4.83 14.61 21.28
C VAL A 153 -3.35 14.44 21.58
N GLN A 154 -2.58 13.98 20.62
CA GLN A 154 -1.14 13.74 20.79
C GLN A 154 -0.26 15.00 20.67
N SER A 155 -0.72 16.02 19.94
CA SER A 155 -0.01 17.31 19.82
C SER A 155 -0.24 18.28 20.98
N ALA A 156 -1.19 18.03 21.87
CA ALA A 156 -1.51 18.90 23.01
C ALA A 156 -0.72 18.56 24.29
N GLY A 157 0.17 17.57 24.24
CA GLY A 157 0.97 17.08 25.37
C GLY A 157 2.45 17.42 25.33
N GLN A 158 2.89 18.42 24.52
CA GLN A 158 4.26 18.93 24.52
C GLN A 158 4.32 20.40 24.91
#